data_4620fae58ef961ee4c128b83bbeca546
#
_entry.id   4620fae58ef961ee4c128b83bbeca546
#
_cell.length_a   1.000
_cell.length_b   1.000
_cell.length_c   1.000
_cell.angle_alpha   90.00
_cell.angle_beta   90.00
_cell.angle_gamma   90.00
#
_symmetry.space_group_name_H-M   'P 1'
#
loop_
_entity.id
_entity.type
_entity.pdbx_description
1 polymer ?
#
loop_
_entity_poly.entity_id
_entity_poly.type
_entity_poly.pdbx_seq_one_letter_code
_entity_poly.pdbx_strand_id
1 'polypeptide(L)'
;MDRRTAWILCAAVGLLLAVGFLYPAFCVLREAFVDPLDGGFTFGYVLAVLRDPLYRDGLTNALLLGLASTLVAGLLALPLALLNHRYSFPGRGFLALALLVPMILPPFVGAIGIKCILGTEGSFNAVLAGLGWMDPLHPRDWMAENRLLGIVVMNALHLYPILYLNLAAALAQMDPAMEQAAANLGCSPWRRLTRVTLPIITPGLFAGGALVFIWAFTELGVPLVFDFPRVAPVQILDGIKNLDRNPLPYALTTIVLVVASGVFLASKLLFGSGRNGAAPRPSLRSPPQPLLGWRGWACSGLFAGVAALACLPHLGVILMSVSGHWHNSVLPAELTLAHWQEALGSALVVPSIQNSLSYAGLATAIAVVMGVAAAWVIARSDLRIRHLLDTLTMLPLAVPGLVLAFGYLSLSQEGKPFAILVGAGGSPLLLLALAYAVRRLPYVTRAAIAGLQQCDPVLEQAARSMGASGWSTLRRISLPLLGAHLAAGGVLAFAFSMLEVSDSLILAQRAEHFPITKATFSLMSALGDGPQLAAALGVWSMAFLSAALIGASLLSGKRGGLGGE
;
A
#
# COMPACT_ATOMS: atom_id res chain seq x y z
N MET A 1 -10.62 -29.85 -12.01
CA MET A 1 -9.92 -30.23 -10.75
C MET A 1 -10.74 -31.29 -10.05
N ASP A 2 -10.09 -32.31 -9.43
CA ASP A 2 -10.81 -33.27 -8.59
C ASP A 2 -11.44 -32.57 -7.38
N ARG A 3 -12.70 -32.95 -7.07
CA ARG A 3 -13.49 -32.31 -6.01
C ARG A 3 -12.84 -32.44 -4.64
N ARG A 4 -12.15 -33.55 -4.38
CA ARG A 4 -11.44 -33.79 -3.12
C ARG A 4 -10.25 -32.83 -2.95
N THR A 5 -9.44 -32.68 -3.97
CA THR A 5 -8.31 -31.72 -3.99
C THR A 5 -8.80 -30.28 -3.84
N ALA A 6 -9.93 -29.92 -4.49
CA ALA A 6 -10.54 -28.61 -4.35
C ALA A 6 -10.93 -28.29 -2.89
N TRP A 7 -11.52 -29.27 -2.20
CA TRP A 7 -11.89 -29.10 -0.79
C TRP A 7 -10.67 -28.98 0.13
N ILE A 8 -9.61 -29.78 -0.10
CA ILE A 8 -8.37 -29.69 0.70
C ILE A 8 -7.74 -28.31 0.56
N LEU A 9 -7.59 -27.79 -0.67
CA LEU A 9 -7.02 -26.47 -0.91
C LEU A 9 -7.91 -25.35 -0.33
N CYS A 10 -9.23 -25.49 -0.50
CA CYS A 10 -10.18 -24.54 0.08
C CYS A 10 -10.09 -24.51 1.62
N ALA A 11 -9.98 -25.67 2.26
CA ALA A 11 -9.82 -25.80 3.70
C ALA A 11 -8.49 -25.20 4.18
N ALA A 12 -7.39 -25.44 3.46
CA ALA A 12 -6.08 -24.87 3.83
C ALA A 12 -6.07 -23.33 3.75
N VAL A 13 -6.59 -22.77 2.66
CA VAL A 13 -6.71 -21.29 2.54
C VAL A 13 -7.72 -20.75 3.53
N GLY A 14 -8.84 -21.43 3.74
CA GLY A 14 -9.85 -21.06 4.73
C GLY A 14 -9.29 -21.06 6.15
N LEU A 15 -8.46 -22.03 6.51
CA LEU A 15 -7.79 -22.10 7.82
C LEU A 15 -6.79 -20.92 7.99
N LEU A 16 -5.99 -20.64 6.97
CA LEU A 16 -5.08 -19.49 7.00
C LEU A 16 -5.85 -18.18 7.24
N LEU A 17 -6.95 -17.97 6.52
CA LEU A 17 -7.77 -16.78 6.68
C LEU A 17 -8.54 -16.77 8.01
N ALA A 18 -9.02 -17.91 8.47
CA ALA A 18 -9.71 -18.01 9.76
C ALA A 18 -8.76 -17.67 10.93
N VAL A 19 -7.57 -18.27 10.95
CA VAL A 19 -6.59 -18.09 12.05
C VAL A 19 -5.84 -16.77 11.89
N GLY A 20 -5.38 -16.46 10.68
CA GLY A 20 -4.52 -15.30 10.45
C GLY A 20 -5.27 -13.99 10.16
N PHE A 21 -6.58 -14.02 9.92
CA PHE A 21 -7.35 -12.81 9.60
C PHE A 21 -8.59 -12.64 10.47
N LEU A 22 -9.52 -13.60 10.39
CA LEU A 22 -10.81 -13.47 11.06
C LEU A 22 -10.69 -13.52 12.58
N TYR A 23 -9.82 -14.40 13.10
CA TYR A 23 -9.66 -14.57 14.53
C TYR A 23 -9.05 -13.35 15.23
N PRO A 24 -7.93 -12.76 14.76
CA PRO A 24 -7.42 -11.49 15.30
C PRO A 24 -8.43 -10.34 15.22
N ALA A 25 -9.12 -10.18 14.08
CA ALA A 25 -10.15 -9.15 13.93
C ALA A 25 -11.33 -9.38 14.89
N PHE A 26 -11.77 -10.63 15.05
CA PHE A 26 -12.84 -10.99 15.99
C PHE A 26 -12.45 -10.70 17.44
N CYS A 27 -11.19 -10.99 17.83
CA CYS A 27 -10.74 -10.71 19.18
C CYS A 27 -10.75 -9.21 19.50
N VAL A 28 -10.32 -8.37 18.55
CA VAL A 28 -10.42 -6.90 18.72
C VAL A 28 -11.87 -6.47 18.91
N LEU A 29 -12.78 -6.99 18.07
CA LEU A 29 -14.20 -6.70 18.20
C LEU A 29 -14.75 -7.17 19.55
N ARG A 30 -14.42 -8.38 19.97
CA ARG A 30 -14.88 -8.94 21.24
C ARG A 30 -14.45 -8.08 22.42
N GLU A 31 -13.16 -7.75 22.53
CA GLU A 31 -12.63 -6.97 23.64
C GLU A 31 -13.18 -5.52 23.67
N ALA A 32 -13.66 -4.99 22.55
CA ALA A 32 -14.33 -3.68 22.49
C ALA A 32 -15.74 -3.69 23.13
N PHE A 33 -16.38 -4.87 23.23
CA PHE A 33 -17.75 -5.02 23.70
C PHE A 33 -17.89 -5.87 24.98
N VAL A 34 -16.79 -6.31 25.57
CA VAL A 34 -16.78 -7.10 26.80
C VAL A 34 -16.20 -6.27 27.94
N ASP A 35 -16.92 -6.17 29.06
CA ASP A 35 -16.40 -5.53 30.26
C ASP A 35 -15.35 -6.43 30.92
N PRO A 36 -14.10 -5.94 31.14
CA PRO A 36 -13.06 -6.74 31.79
C PRO A 36 -13.37 -7.14 33.24
N LEU A 37 -14.31 -6.45 33.91
CA LEU A 37 -14.61 -6.67 35.34
C LEU A 37 -15.63 -7.77 35.55
N ASP A 38 -16.71 -7.77 34.77
CA ASP A 38 -17.82 -8.70 34.95
C ASP A 38 -18.02 -9.66 33.77
N GLY A 39 -17.27 -9.45 32.66
CA GLY A 39 -17.41 -10.25 31.45
C GLY A 39 -18.71 -9.98 30.68
N GLY A 40 -19.49 -8.99 31.07
CA GLY A 40 -20.75 -8.63 30.47
C GLY A 40 -20.58 -7.92 29.12
N PHE A 41 -21.61 -8.02 28.27
CA PHE A 41 -21.64 -7.29 27.00
C PHE A 41 -22.00 -5.82 27.23
N THR A 42 -21.20 -4.90 26.66
CA THR A 42 -21.41 -3.45 26.81
C THR A 42 -21.08 -2.68 25.55
N PHE A 43 -21.83 -1.63 25.26
CA PHE A 43 -21.48 -0.58 24.30
C PHE A 43 -20.77 0.61 24.96
N GLY A 44 -20.55 0.56 26.28
CA GLY A 44 -20.03 1.66 27.07
C GLY A 44 -18.72 2.21 26.54
N TYR A 45 -17.77 1.36 26.16
CA TYR A 45 -16.45 1.75 25.67
C TYR A 45 -16.49 2.43 24.30
N VAL A 46 -17.32 1.93 23.37
CA VAL A 46 -17.53 2.55 22.07
C VAL A 46 -18.16 3.94 22.23
N LEU A 47 -19.15 4.06 23.12
CA LEU A 47 -19.77 5.35 23.45
C LEU A 47 -18.80 6.28 24.18
N ALA A 48 -17.94 5.77 25.06
CA ALA A 48 -16.91 6.54 25.73
C ALA A 48 -15.92 7.15 24.74
N VAL A 49 -15.44 6.38 23.75
CA VAL A 49 -14.57 6.88 22.67
C VAL A 49 -15.24 8.02 21.88
N LEU A 50 -16.54 7.90 21.59
CA LEU A 50 -17.27 8.95 20.85
C LEU A 50 -17.59 10.19 21.69
N ARG A 51 -17.62 10.07 23.04
CA ARG A 51 -17.88 11.17 23.96
C ARG A 51 -16.61 11.88 24.43
N ASP A 52 -15.51 11.14 24.54
CA ASP A 52 -14.24 11.70 24.96
C ASP A 52 -13.67 12.63 23.86
N PRO A 53 -13.43 13.92 24.18
CA PRO A 53 -12.91 14.88 23.20
C PRO A 53 -11.61 14.44 22.54
N LEU A 54 -10.70 13.77 23.28
CA LEU A 54 -9.40 13.32 22.76
C LEU A 54 -9.57 12.31 21.63
N TYR A 55 -10.36 11.26 21.84
CA TYR A 55 -10.59 10.22 20.85
C TYR A 55 -11.47 10.71 19.70
N ARG A 56 -12.46 11.54 19.99
CA ARG A 56 -13.32 12.14 18.95
C ARG A 56 -12.50 13.03 18.01
N ASP A 57 -11.63 13.88 18.54
CA ASP A 57 -10.71 14.69 17.73
C ASP A 57 -9.79 13.80 16.90
N GLY A 58 -9.26 12.72 17.49
CA GLY A 58 -8.44 11.74 16.78
C GLY A 58 -9.16 11.07 15.60
N LEU A 59 -10.41 10.66 15.79
CA LEU A 59 -11.25 10.09 14.73
C LEU A 59 -11.59 11.13 13.65
N THR A 60 -11.96 12.35 14.06
CA THR A 60 -12.29 13.43 13.13
C THR A 60 -11.10 13.80 12.26
N ASN A 61 -9.92 13.96 12.87
CA ASN A 61 -8.69 14.25 12.14
C ASN A 61 -8.31 13.11 11.19
N ALA A 62 -8.43 11.85 11.62
CA ALA A 62 -8.19 10.71 10.75
C ALA A 62 -9.15 10.69 9.55
N LEU A 63 -10.46 10.96 9.76
CA LEU A 63 -11.44 11.08 8.68
C LEU A 63 -11.11 12.23 7.72
N LEU A 64 -10.73 13.39 8.26
CA LEU A 64 -10.29 14.53 7.44
C LEU A 64 -9.04 14.19 6.63
N LEU A 65 -8.06 13.51 7.25
CA LEU A 65 -6.87 13.01 6.53
C LEU A 65 -7.26 12.08 5.39
N GLY A 66 -8.11 11.09 5.66
CA GLY A 66 -8.59 10.15 4.66
C GLY A 66 -9.29 10.84 3.49
N LEU A 67 -10.27 11.69 3.78
CA LEU A 67 -11.06 12.40 2.77
C LEU A 67 -10.23 13.42 1.98
N ALA A 68 -9.47 14.27 2.68
CA ALA A 68 -8.70 15.33 2.03
C ALA A 68 -7.55 14.75 1.18
N SER A 69 -6.83 13.73 1.69
CA SER A 69 -5.78 13.05 0.92
C SER A 69 -6.35 12.36 -0.32
N THR A 70 -7.52 11.72 -0.20
CA THR A 70 -8.20 11.10 -1.36
C THR A 70 -8.63 12.12 -2.40
N LEU A 71 -9.17 13.25 -1.95
CA LEU A 71 -9.57 14.33 -2.85
C LEU A 71 -8.37 14.91 -3.60
N VAL A 72 -7.29 15.25 -2.88
CA VAL A 72 -6.05 15.80 -3.49
C VAL A 72 -5.41 14.77 -4.42
N ALA A 73 -5.31 13.50 -4.02
CA ALA A 73 -4.83 12.42 -4.87
C ALA A 73 -5.69 12.27 -6.14
N GLY A 74 -7.01 12.42 -6.02
CA GLY A 74 -7.95 12.40 -7.15
C GLY A 74 -7.76 13.57 -8.12
N LEU A 75 -7.54 14.76 -7.58
CA LEU A 75 -7.25 15.96 -8.39
C LEU A 75 -5.94 15.84 -9.17
N LEU A 76 -4.94 15.11 -8.64
CA LEU A 76 -3.70 14.81 -9.35
C LEU A 76 -3.88 13.64 -10.33
N ALA A 77 -4.44 12.53 -9.89
CA ALA A 77 -4.49 11.28 -10.65
C ALA A 77 -5.43 11.35 -11.87
N LEU A 78 -6.61 11.98 -11.72
CA LEU A 78 -7.63 11.99 -12.77
C LEU A 78 -7.17 12.70 -14.05
N PRO A 79 -6.66 13.95 -14.01
CA PRO A 79 -6.18 14.62 -15.22
C PRO A 79 -4.98 13.89 -15.84
N LEU A 80 -4.04 13.37 -15.03
CA LEU A 80 -2.90 12.62 -15.53
C LEU A 80 -3.34 11.32 -16.25
N ALA A 81 -4.28 10.56 -15.68
CA ALA A 81 -4.81 9.35 -16.30
C ALA A 81 -5.55 9.65 -17.63
N LEU A 82 -6.38 10.70 -17.66
CA LEU A 82 -7.10 11.13 -18.87
C LEU A 82 -6.14 11.59 -19.97
N LEU A 83 -5.14 12.41 -19.64
CA LEU A 83 -4.15 12.89 -20.60
C LEU A 83 -3.31 11.72 -21.12
N ASN A 84 -2.85 10.83 -20.25
CA ASN A 84 -2.08 9.65 -20.66
C ASN A 84 -2.90 8.70 -21.54
N HIS A 85 -4.21 8.57 -21.29
CA HIS A 85 -5.07 7.71 -22.11
C HIS A 85 -5.33 8.30 -23.50
N ARG A 86 -5.62 9.61 -23.58
CA ARG A 86 -6.07 10.26 -24.82
C ARG A 86 -4.94 10.71 -25.73
N TYR A 87 -3.79 11.09 -25.18
CA TYR A 87 -2.75 11.78 -25.92
C TYR A 87 -1.41 11.06 -25.90
N SER A 88 -0.66 11.21 -26.99
CA SER A 88 0.76 10.89 -27.09
C SER A 88 1.55 12.20 -27.08
N PHE A 89 2.58 12.28 -26.23
CA PHE A 89 3.42 13.46 -26.03
C PHE A 89 4.87 13.03 -25.79
N PRO A 90 5.88 13.92 -25.91
CA PRO A 90 7.29 13.59 -25.73
C PRO A 90 7.56 12.98 -24.34
N GLY A 91 8.28 11.85 -24.30
CA GLY A 91 8.64 11.17 -23.05
C GLY A 91 7.49 10.48 -22.30
N ARG A 92 6.28 10.34 -22.90
CA ARG A 92 5.08 9.77 -22.26
C ARG A 92 5.35 8.49 -21.49
N GLY A 93 6.04 7.51 -22.08
CA GLY A 93 6.29 6.21 -21.43
C GLY A 93 7.15 6.34 -20.17
N PHE A 94 8.25 7.11 -20.27
CA PHE A 94 9.12 7.38 -19.14
C PHE A 94 8.42 8.18 -18.03
N LEU A 95 7.72 9.25 -18.41
CA LEU A 95 7.00 10.11 -17.47
C LEU A 95 5.86 9.37 -16.75
N ALA A 96 5.15 8.49 -17.46
CA ALA A 96 4.12 7.65 -16.83
C ALA A 96 4.71 6.68 -15.79
N LEU A 97 5.93 6.16 -16.02
CA LEU A 97 6.65 5.37 -15.02
C LEU A 97 7.16 6.23 -13.86
N ALA A 98 7.67 7.43 -14.15
CA ALA A 98 8.14 8.37 -13.13
C ALA A 98 7.05 8.75 -12.12
N LEU A 99 5.78 8.82 -12.56
CA LEU A 99 4.64 9.04 -11.65
C LEU A 99 4.48 7.94 -10.58
N LEU A 100 5.06 6.75 -10.77
CA LEU A 100 4.94 5.63 -9.82
C LEU A 100 6.08 5.59 -8.79
N VAL A 101 7.15 6.36 -9.00
CA VAL A 101 8.32 6.41 -8.12
C VAL A 101 7.97 6.69 -6.65
N PRO A 102 7.01 7.59 -6.33
CA PRO A 102 6.67 7.89 -4.94
C PRO A 102 6.20 6.69 -4.11
N MET A 103 5.76 5.60 -4.74
CA MET A 103 5.35 4.38 -4.04
C MET A 103 6.52 3.51 -3.53
N ILE A 104 7.75 3.80 -3.96
CA ILE A 104 8.93 2.98 -3.62
C ILE A 104 9.42 3.24 -2.19
N LEU A 105 9.20 4.44 -1.67
CA LEU A 105 9.64 4.86 -0.34
C LEU A 105 8.48 4.81 0.65
N PRO A 106 8.67 4.25 1.87
CA PRO A 106 7.66 4.36 2.92
C PRO A 106 7.30 5.83 3.20
N PRO A 107 6.01 6.18 3.37
CA PRO A 107 5.58 7.58 3.51
C PRO A 107 6.30 8.32 4.66
N PHE A 108 6.52 7.64 5.79
CA PHE A 108 7.16 8.23 6.95
C PHE A 108 8.65 8.56 6.72
N VAL A 109 9.35 7.75 5.90
CA VAL A 109 10.73 8.05 5.50
C VAL A 109 10.76 9.30 4.61
N GLY A 110 9.81 9.40 3.68
CA GLY A 110 9.61 10.62 2.90
C GLY A 110 9.33 11.85 3.77
N ALA A 111 8.61 11.69 4.88
CA ALA A 111 8.34 12.76 5.83
C ALA A 111 9.62 13.28 6.51
N ILE A 112 10.63 12.43 6.73
CA ILE A 112 11.96 12.86 7.19
C ILE A 112 12.61 13.78 6.14
N GLY A 113 12.63 13.36 4.88
CA GLY A 113 13.21 14.14 3.79
C GLY A 113 12.51 15.49 3.58
N ILE A 114 11.18 15.53 3.69
CA ILE A 114 10.44 16.79 3.52
C ILE A 114 10.67 17.75 4.70
N LYS A 115 10.89 17.25 5.93
CA LYS A 115 11.29 18.09 7.06
C LYS A 115 12.63 18.81 6.80
N CYS A 116 13.58 18.18 6.12
CA CYS A 116 14.84 18.81 5.74
C CYS A 116 14.66 19.90 4.68
N ILE A 117 13.58 19.87 3.91
CA ILE A 117 13.29 20.86 2.87
C ILE A 117 12.41 21.99 3.43
N LEU A 118 11.32 21.64 4.13
CA LEU A 118 10.27 22.56 4.55
C LEU A 118 10.24 22.85 6.06
N GLY A 119 11.11 22.22 6.86
CA GLY A 119 11.23 22.52 8.29
C GLY A 119 11.89 23.86 8.57
N THR A 120 12.00 24.22 9.85
CA THR A 120 12.54 25.51 10.30
C THR A 120 13.93 25.81 9.74
N GLU A 121 14.84 24.83 9.76
CA GLU A 121 16.21 24.96 9.24
C GLU A 121 16.34 24.46 7.79
N GLY A 122 15.20 24.31 7.10
CA GLY A 122 15.12 23.66 5.81
C GLY A 122 15.58 24.51 4.63
N SER A 123 15.90 23.82 3.52
CA SER A 123 16.39 24.42 2.27
C SER A 123 15.45 25.50 1.72
N PHE A 124 14.13 25.35 1.89
CA PHE A 124 13.16 26.30 1.37
C PHE A 124 13.26 27.65 2.09
N ASN A 125 13.47 27.66 3.42
CA ASN A 125 13.74 28.87 4.18
C ASN A 125 15.06 29.53 3.73
N ALA A 126 16.09 28.73 3.48
CA ALA A 126 17.37 29.23 2.96
C ALA A 126 17.23 29.89 1.56
N VAL A 127 16.39 29.33 0.68
CA VAL A 127 16.08 29.94 -0.63
C VAL A 127 15.36 31.28 -0.44
N LEU A 128 14.31 31.33 0.40
CA LEU A 128 13.52 32.54 0.63
C LEU A 128 14.35 33.65 1.28
N ALA A 129 15.21 33.30 2.23
CA ALA A 129 16.15 34.22 2.86
C ALA A 129 17.17 34.76 1.86
N GLY A 130 17.74 33.89 0.99
CA GLY A 130 18.67 34.27 -0.07
C GLY A 130 18.05 35.18 -1.14
N LEU A 131 16.72 35.08 -1.37
CA LEU A 131 15.96 35.96 -2.25
C LEU A 131 15.51 37.26 -1.57
N GLY A 132 15.76 37.41 -0.25
CA GLY A 132 15.29 38.55 0.53
C GLY A 132 13.77 38.56 0.81
N TRP A 133 13.10 37.44 0.64
CA TRP A 133 11.65 37.31 0.85
C TRP A 133 11.29 36.90 2.27
N MET A 134 12.27 36.54 3.08
CA MET A 134 12.11 36.13 4.47
C MET A 134 13.29 36.60 5.31
N ASP A 135 13.01 36.99 6.56
CA ASP A 135 14.05 37.32 7.55
C ASP A 135 14.71 36.01 8.03
N PRO A 136 16.04 35.84 7.86
CA PRO A 136 16.77 34.67 8.34
C PRO A 136 16.66 34.41 9.85
N LEU A 137 16.36 35.46 10.65
CA LEU A 137 16.18 35.35 12.09
C LEU A 137 14.80 34.81 12.51
N HIS A 138 13.85 34.77 11.58
CA HIS A 138 12.48 34.30 11.82
C HIS A 138 12.08 33.20 10.81
N PRO A 139 12.79 32.05 10.79
CA PRO A 139 12.47 30.97 9.89
C PRO A 139 11.12 30.33 10.25
N ARG A 140 10.39 29.86 9.25
CA ARG A 140 9.08 29.21 9.43
C ARG A 140 9.19 27.69 9.31
N ASP A 141 8.45 26.99 10.15
CA ASP A 141 8.19 25.56 9.92
C ASP A 141 6.91 25.42 9.10
N TRP A 142 7.06 25.30 7.77
CA TRP A 142 5.94 25.20 6.82
C TRP A 142 5.06 23.98 7.03
N MET A 143 5.59 22.95 7.71
CA MET A 143 4.87 21.74 8.01
C MET A 143 4.20 21.76 9.37
N ALA A 144 4.82 22.43 10.38
CA ALA A 144 4.30 22.48 11.73
C ALA A 144 3.19 23.52 11.91
N GLU A 145 3.17 24.59 11.10
CA GLU A 145 2.10 25.62 11.14
C GLU A 145 0.72 25.00 10.86
N ASN A 146 0.65 24.03 9.94
CA ASN A 146 -0.56 23.26 9.70
C ASN A 146 -0.22 21.78 9.45
N ARG A 147 0.06 21.05 10.54
CA ARG A 147 0.48 19.64 10.52
C ARG A 147 -0.50 18.75 9.76
N LEU A 148 -1.82 18.99 9.93
CA LEU A 148 -2.84 18.24 9.23
C LEU A 148 -2.70 18.40 7.71
N LEU A 149 -2.53 19.62 7.21
CA LEU A 149 -2.34 19.89 5.78
C LEU A 149 -1.05 19.25 5.26
N GLY A 150 0.05 19.35 6.03
CA GLY A 150 1.30 18.71 5.69
C GLY A 150 1.15 17.20 5.49
N ILE A 151 0.46 16.53 6.42
CA ILE A 151 0.19 15.10 6.34
C ILE A 151 -0.71 14.78 5.13
N VAL A 152 -1.74 15.60 4.85
CA VAL A 152 -2.62 15.45 3.66
C VAL A 152 -1.80 15.50 2.37
N VAL A 153 -0.92 16.50 2.23
CA VAL A 153 -0.08 16.66 1.04
C VAL A 153 0.87 15.46 0.89
N MET A 154 1.54 15.05 1.97
CA MET A 154 2.44 13.88 1.95
C MET A 154 1.71 12.61 1.55
N ASN A 155 0.55 12.34 2.17
CA ASN A 155 -0.26 11.17 1.83
C ASN A 155 -0.75 11.23 0.38
N ALA A 156 -1.21 12.39 -0.09
CA ALA A 156 -1.70 12.54 -1.46
C ALA A 156 -0.59 12.32 -2.49
N LEU A 157 0.61 12.89 -2.28
CA LEU A 157 1.76 12.70 -3.16
C LEU A 157 2.29 11.27 -3.16
N HIS A 158 2.13 10.53 -2.07
CA HIS A 158 2.51 9.13 -1.99
C HIS A 158 1.45 8.21 -2.61
N LEU A 159 0.14 8.50 -2.42
CA LEU A 159 -0.96 7.59 -2.74
C LEU A 159 -1.64 7.88 -4.10
N TYR A 160 -1.43 9.06 -4.74
CA TYR A 160 -2.05 9.33 -6.04
C TYR A 160 -1.71 8.28 -7.12
N PRO A 161 -0.53 7.61 -7.13
CA PRO A 161 -0.25 6.60 -8.13
C PRO A 161 -1.19 5.40 -8.06
N ILE A 162 -1.70 5.04 -6.87
CA ILE A 162 -2.68 3.97 -6.69
C ILE A 162 -3.98 4.34 -7.44
N LEU A 163 -4.46 5.55 -7.25
CA LEU A 163 -5.66 6.04 -7.92
C LEU A 163 -5.43 6.21 -9.42
N TYR A 164 -4.25 6.71 -9.82
CA TYR A 164 -3.84 6.81 -11.22
C TYR A 164 -3.87 5.44 -11.93
N LEU A 165 -3.31 4.39 -11.33
CA LEU A 165 -3.32 3.05 -11.90
C LEU A 165 -4.74 2.48 -12.04
N ASN A 166 -5.60 2.67 -11.03
CA ASN A 166 -7.00 2.24 -11.10
C ASN A 166 -7.79 2.98 -12.19
N LEU A 167 -7.58 4.29 -12.33
CA LEU A 167 -8.18 5.09 -13.40
C LEU A 167 -7.64 4.69 -14.77
N ALA A 168 -6.33 4.47 -14.91
CA ALA A 168 -5.71 4.02 -16.15
C ALA A 168 -6.25 2.66 -16.58
N ALA A 169 -6.43 1.73 -15.63
CA ALA A 169 -7.04 0.43 -15.89
C ALA A 169 -8.50 0.53 -16.33
N ALA A 170 -9.29 1.40 -15.70
CA ALA A 170 -10.68 1.64 -16.06
C ALA A 170 -10.81 2.27 -17.47
N LEU A 171 -9.97 3.27 -17.77
CA LEU A 171 -9.89 3.90 -19.09
C LEU A 171 -9.45 2.92 -20.18
N ALA A 172 -8.53 2.00 -19.88
CA ALA A 172 -8.08 0.99 -20.83
C ALA A 172 -9.16 -0.04 -21.20
N GLN A 173 -10.18 -0.20 -20.36
CA GLN A 173 -11.32 -1.09 -20.59
C GLN A 173 -12.50 -0.38 -21.29
N MET A 174 -12.45 0.94 -21.43
CA MET A 174 -13.49 1.72 -22.09
C MET A 174 -13.47 1.50 -23.61
N ASP A 175 -14.65 1.26 -24.20
CA ASP A 175 -14.80 1.18 -25.65
C ASP A 175 -14.67 2.57 -26.28
N PRO A 176 -13.65 2.81 -27.13
CA PRO A 176 -13.47 4.10 -27.81
C PRO A 176 -14.66 4.50 -28.69
N ALA A 177 -15.43 3.54 -29.18
CA ALA A 177 -16.60 3.80 -30.02
C ALA A 177 -17.66 4.66 -29.30
N MET A 178 -17.76 4.54 -27.98
CA MET A 178 -18.70 5.34 -27.18
C MET A 178 -18.36 6.84 -27.20
N GLU A 179 -17.07 7.18 -27.06
CA GLU A 179 -16.62 8.57 -27.14
C GLU A 179 -16.74 9.12 -28.58
N GLN A 180 -16.44 8.28 -29.58
CA GLN A 180 -16.57 8.63 -31.00
C GLN A 180 -18.03 8.87 -31.39
N ALA A 181 -18.95 8.00 -30.96
CA ALA A 181 -20.38 8.17 -31.20
C ALA A 181 -20.91 9.46 -30.57
N ALA A 182 -20.51 9.76 -29.33
CA ALA A 182 -20.87 11.02 -28.69
C ALA A 182 -20.29 12.25 -29.42
N ALA A 183 -19.08 12.14 -29.96
CA ALA A 183 -18.49 13.20 -30.80
C ALA A 183 -19.26 13.41 -32.10
N ASN A 184 -19.63 12.33 -32.79
CA ASN A 184 -20.41 12.37 -34.03
C ASN A 184 -21.82 12.97 -33.83
N LEU A 185 -22.39 12.79 -32.62
CA LEU A 185 -23.65 13.42 -32.20
C LEU A 185 -23.47 14.89 -31.75
N GLY A 186 -22.30 15.49 -31.95
CA GLY A 186 -22.04 16.91 -31.65
C GLY A 186 -21.78 17.22 -30.18
N CYS A 187 -21.52 16.23 -29.35
CA CYS A 187 -21.19 16.48 -27.94
C CYS A 187 -19.86 17.21 -27.80
N SER A 188 -19.85 18.33 -27.07
CA SER A 188 -18.60 19.04 -26.72
C SER A 188 -17.65 18.18 -25.89
N PRO A 189 -16.33 18.45 -25.89
CA PRO A 189 -15.35 17.70 -25.12
C PRO A 189 -15.70 17.60 -23.62
N TRP A 190 -16.23 18.69 -23.04
CA TRP A 190 -16.66 18.72 -21.62
C TRP A 190 -17.87 17.82 -21.37
N ARG A 191 -18.87 17.84 -22.27
CA ARG A 191 -20.03 16.95 -22.17
C ARG A 191 -19.65 15.48 -22.35
N ARG A 192 -18.71 15.17 -23.25
CA ARG A 192 -18.17 13.81 -23.40
C ARG A 192 -17.48 13.34 -22.12
N LEU A 193 -16.63 14.19 -21.53
CA LEU A 193 -15.97 13.88 -20.26
C LEU A 193 -16.99 13.60 -19.15
N THR A 194 -17.93 14.51 -18.93
CA THR A 194 -18.85 14.45 -17.77
C THR A 194 -19.98 13.45 -17.95
N ARG A 195 -20.46 13.19 -19.17
CA ARG A 195 -21.63 12.33 -19.43
C ARG A 195 -21.28 10.94 -19.98
N VAL A 196 -20.06 10.74 -20.49
CA VAL A 196 -19.63 9.46 -21.07
C VAL A 196 -18.44 8.91 -20.29
N THR A 197 -17.30 9.61 -20.32
CA THR A 197 -16.06 9.09 -19.76
C THR A 197 -16.14 8.92 -18.23
N LEU A 198 -16.49 9.97 -17.48
CA LEU A 198 -16.56 9.92 -16.01
C LEU A 198 -17.51 8.84 -15.48
N PRO A 199 -18.77 8.70 -15.98
CA PRO A 199 -19.64 7.62 -15.54
C PRO A 199 -19.08 6.22 -15.78
N ILE A 200 -18.38 6.01 -16.89
CA ILE A 200 -17.78 4.70 -17.22
C ILE A 200 -16.62 4.36 -16.29
N ILE A 201 -15.76 5.34 -15.98
CA ILE A 201 -14.60 5.12 -15.09
C ILE A 201 -14.92 5.26 -13.61
N THR A 202 -16.15 5.65 -13.25
CA THR A 202 -16.61 5.80 -11.85
C THR A 202 -16.31 4.57 -10.99
N PRO A 203 -16.50 3.31 -11.43
CA PRO A 203 -16.12 2.15 -10.65
C PRO A 203 -14.62 2.10 -10.30
N GLY A 204 -13.76 2.46 -11.27
CA GLY A 204 -12.31 2.53 -11.05
C GLY A 204 -11.91 3.68 -10.12
N LEU A 205 -12.57 4.84 -10.24
CA LEU A 205 -12.38 5.99 -9.37
C LEU A 205 -12.71 5.65 -7.91
N PHE A 206 -13.86 5.01 -7.66
CA PHE A 206 -14.27 4.64 -6.31
C PHE A 206 -13.45 3.47 -5.75
N ALA A 207 -13.07 2.50 -6.57
CA ALA A 207 -12.21 1.41 -6.13
C ALA A 207 -10.82 1.93 -5.69
N GLY A 208 -10.17 2.73 -6.52
CA GLY A 208 -8.89 3.37 -6.19
C GLY A 208 -9.03 4.39 -5.05
N GLY A 209 -10.09 5.20 -5.05
CA GLY A 209 -10.38 6.17 -4.00
C GLY A 209 -10.61 5.55 -2.62
N ALA A 210 -11.34 4.43 -2.55
CA ALA A 210 -11.53 3.71 -1.30
C ALA A 210 -10.20 3.17 -0.74
N LEU A 211 -9.30 2.67 -1.59
CA LEU A 211 -7.97 2.23 -1.16
C LEU A 211 -7.13 3.40 -0.62
N VAL A 212 -7.11 4.52 -1.35
CA VAL A 212 -6.39 5.74 -0.91
C VAL A 212 -6.98 6.26 0.40
N PHE A 213 -8.31 6.30 0.52
CA PHE A 213 -8.98 6.69 1.76
C PHE A 213 -8.58 5.82 2.94
N ILE A 214 -8.66 4.48 2.80
CA ILE A 214 -8.33 3.55 3.88
C ILE A 214 -6.87 3.72 4.31
N TRP A 215 -5.95 3.84 3.36
CA TRP A 215 -4.53 3.97 3.67
C TRP A 215 -4.22 5.31 4.35
N ALA A 216 -4.79 6.42 3.87
CA ALA A 216 -4.60 7.73 4.49
C ALA A 216 -5.31 7.85 5.86
N PHE A 217 -6.53 7.28 6.00
CA PHE A 217 -7.30 7.24 7.24
C PHE A 217 -6.60 6.48 8.36
N THR A 218 -5.83 5.46 7.99
CA THR A 218 -5.13 4.58 8.94
C THR A 218 -3.60 4.76 8.92
N GLU A 219 -3.14 5.85 8.29
CA GLU A 219 -1.72 6.18 8.26
C GLU A 219 -1.20 6.48 9.66
N LEU A 220 -0.14 5.77 10.02
CA LEU A 220 0.47 5.87 11.34
C LEU A 220 1.82 6.61 11.29
N GLY A 221 2.64 6.33 10.30
CA GLY A 221 4.03 6.75 10.25
C GLY A 221 4.21 8.25 10.05
N VAL A 222 3.49 8.85 9.09
CA VAL A 222 3.61 10.30 8.79
C VAL A 222 3.14 11.15 9.97
N PRO A 223 1.99 10.90 10.62
CA PRO A 223 1.59 11.60 11.84
C PRO A 223 2.63 11.53 12.96
N LEU A 224 3.28 10.36 13.15
CA LEU A 224 4.34 10.22 14.15
C LEU A 224 5.57 11.09 13.84
N VAL A 225 5.99 11.16 12.57
CA VAL A 225 7.11 12.01 12.14
C VAL A 225 6.82 13.50 12.32
N PHE A 226 5.56 13.91 12.10
CA PHE A 226 5.13 15.31 12.27
C PHE A 226 4.68 15.66 13.69
N ASP A 227 4.92 14.78 14.67
CA ASP A 227 4.50 14.96 16.07
C ASP A 227 3.02 15.37 16.18
N PHE A 228 2.15 14.64 15.46
CA PHE A 228 0.70 14.87 15.44
C PHE A 228 -0.06 13.72 16.11
N PRO A 229 -0.14 13.69 17.47
CA PRO A 229 -0.74 12.59 18.20
C PRO A 229 -2.28 12.56 18.14
N ARG A 230 -2.93 13.65 17.69
CA ARG A 230 -4.39 13.77 17.64
C ARG A 230 -4.99 13.13 16.39
N VAL A 231 -4.59 11.87 16.10
CA VAL A 231 -5.19 11.01 15.06
C VAL A 231 -5.39 9.61 15.62
N ALA A 232 -6.48 8.96 15.22
CA ALA A 232 -6.87 7.65 15.75
C ALA A 232 -5.75 6.59 15.65
N PRO A 233 -4.97 6.45 14.56
CA PRO A 233 -3.89 5.47 14.49
C PRO A 233 -2.80 5.66 15.55
N VAL A 234 -2.41 6.89 15.85
CA VAL A 234 -1.40 7.19 16.89
C VAL A 234 -1.98 6.91 18.27
N GLN A 235 -3.23 7.29 18.53
CA GLN A 235 -3.90 7.00 19.80
C GLN A 235 -4.05 5.51 20.06
N ILE A 236 -4.28 4.69 19.01
CA ILE A 236 -4.29 3.23 19.12
C ILE A 236 -2.89 2.73 19.49
N LEU A 237 -1.83 3.23 18.85
CA LEU A 237 -0.45 2.87 19.17
C LEU A 237 -0.08 3.23 20.62
N ASP A 238 -0.43 4.42 21.08
CA ASP A 238 -0.17 4.85 22.45
C ASP A 238 -0.94 4.01 23.47
N GLY A 239 -2.13 3.56 23.11
CA GLY A 239 -2.96 2.69 23.95
C GLY A 239 -2.38 1.29 24.18
N ILE A 240 -1.43 0.85 23.37
CA ILE A 240 -0.78 -0.48 23.50
C ILE A 240 -0.09 -0.67 24.85
N LYS A 241 0.42 0.39 25.44
CA LYS A 241 1.14 0.34 26.73
C LYS A 241 0.29 -0.13 27.92
N ASN A 242 -1.04 -0.06 27.80
CA ASN A 242 -1.99 -0.35 28.88
C ASN A 242 -3.11 -1.31 28.45
N LEU A 243 -2.84 -2.23 27.52
CA LEU A 243 -3.82 -3.14 26.91
C LEU A 243 -4.61 -3.97 27.93
N ASP A 244 -3.94 -4.44 28.99
CA ASP A 244 -4.55 -5.34 29.98
C ASP A 244 -5.57 -4.65 30.89
N ARG A 245 -5.58 -3.32 30.93
CA ARG A 245 -6.40 -2.53 31.87
C ARG A 245 -7.33 -1.54 31.20
N ASN A 246 -7.11 -1.25 29.92
CA ASN A 246 -7.87 -0.21 29.21
C ASN A 246 -8.52 -0.76 27.94
N PRO A 247 -9.84 -0.93 27.89
CA PRO A 247 -10.56 -1.39 26.70
C PRO A 247 -10.75 -0.30 25.62
N LEU A 248 -10.49 0.98 25.90
CA LEU A 248 -10.72 2.08 24.96
C LEU A 248 -9.92 1.93 23.64
N PRO A 249 -8.65 1.47 23.62
CA PRO A 249 -7.94 1.22 22.37
C PRO A 249 -8.62 0.16 21.49
N TYR A 250 -9.23 -0.89 22.08
CA TYR A 250 -10.01 -1.88 21.33
C TYR A 250 -11.27 -1.26 20.72
N ALA A 251 -11.98 -0.42 21.49
CA ALA A 251 -13.16 0.29 21.02
C ALA A 251 -12.82 1.27 19.87
N LEU A 252 -11.73 2.04 20.00
CA LEU A 252 -11.24 2.93 18.96
C LEU A 252 -10.84 2.16 17.70
N THR A 253 -10.10 1.05 17.86
CA THR A 253 -9.70 0.16 16.76
C THR A 253 -10.92 -0.44 16.06
N THR A 254 -11.96 -0.79 16.80
CA THR A 254 -13.23 -1.29 16.26
C THR A 254 -13.94 -0.23 15.42
N ILE A 255 -13.99 1.02 15.87
CA ILE A 255 -14.58 2.13 15.08
C ILE A 255 -13.79 2.33 13.78
N VAL A 256 -12.45 2.33 13.85
CA VAL A 256 -11.59 2.45 12.67
C VAL A 256 -11.83 1.29 11.69
N LEU A 257 -11.97 0.06 12.19
CA LEU A 257 -12.31 -1.11 11.38
C LEU A 257 -13.66 -0.97 10.68
N VAL A 258 -14.70 -0.56 11.42
CA VAL A 258 -16.05 -0.39 10.89
C VAL A 258 -16.11 0.68 9.82
N VAL A 259 -15.45 1.83 10.03
CA VAL A 259 -15.39 2.92 9.04
C VAL A 259 -14.65 2.47 7.79
N ALA A 260 -13.45 1.90 7.92
CA ALA A 260 -12.64 1.47 6.78
C ALA A 260 -13.35 0.37 5.96
N SER A 261 -13.86 -0.66 6.64
CA SER A 261 -14.61 -1.75 6.00
C SER A 261 -15.93 -1.26 5.39
N GLY A 262 -16.60 -0.31 6.03
CA GLY A 262 -17.81 0.32 5.54
C GLY A 262 -17.57 1.09 4.24
N VAL A 263 -16.52 1.89 4.15
CA VAL A 263 -16.13 2.61 2.93
C VAL A 263 -15.78 1.63 1.80
N PHE A 264 -15.01 0.59 2.10
CA PHE A 264 -14.70 -0.46 1.11
C PHE A 264 -15.94 -1.16 0.59
N LEU A 265 -16.82 -1.59 1.49
CA LEU A 265 -18.06 -2.28 1.14
C LEU A 265 -19.00 -1.36 0.36
N ALA A 266 -19.17 -0.12 0.77
CA ALA A 266 -19.96 0.89 0.06
C ALA A 266 -19.43 1.10 -1.36
N SER A 267 -18.10 1.25 -1.52
CA SER A 267 -17.46 1.34 -2.84
C SER A 267 -17.77 0.12 -3.70
N LYS A 268 -17.66 -1.09 -3.14
CA LYS A 268 -17.92 -2.33 -3.86
C LYS A 268 -19.41 -2.51 -4.23
N LEU A 269 -20.32 -2.20 -3.32
CA LEU A 269 -21.77 -2.38 -3.55
C LEU A 269 -22.35 -1.33 -4.50
N LEU A 270 -21.94 -0.07 -4.35
CA LEU A 270 -22.48 1.02 -5.16
C LEU A 270 -21.86 1.08 -6.56
N PHE A 271 -20.58 0.72 -6.69
CA PHE A 271 -19.82 0.91 -7.92
C PHE A 271 -19.13 -0.35 -8.44
N GLY A 272 -19.03 -1.43 -7.67
CA GLY A 272 -18.31 -2.66 -8.03
C GLY A 272 -19.08 -3.61 -8.94
N SER A 273 -20.39 -3.52 -8.98
CA SER A 273 -21.22 -4.25 -9.94
C SER A 273 -21.36 -3.41 -11.21
N GLY A 274 -20.35 -3.44 -12.07
CA GLY A 274 -20.54 -3.00 -13.43
C GLY A 274 -21.72 -3.75 -14.03
N ARG A 275 -22.85 -3.08 -14.27
CA ARG A 275 -24.08 -3.62 -14.89
C ARG A 275 -23.86 -4.15 -16.31
N ASN A 276 -22.64 -4.24 -16.77
CA ASN A 276 -22.24 -4.77 -18.06
C ASN A 276 -21.35 -5.99 -17.84
N GLY A 277 -21.97 -7.14 -17.57
CA GLY A 277 -21.34 -8.46 -17.65
C GLY A 277 -20.95 -8.89 -19.08
N ALA A 278 -20.64 -7.94 -19.95
CA ALA A 278 -19.96 -8.22 -21.19
C ALA A 278 -18.50 -8.47 -20.85
N ALA A 279 -18.04 -9.71 -21.10
CA ALA A 279 -16.60 -10.01 -21.14
C ALA A 279 -15.90 -8.89 -21.92
N PRO A 280 -14.71 -8.43 -21.45
CA PRO A 280 -13.96 -7.43 -22.19
C PRO A 280 -13.77 -7.95 -23.63
N ARG A 281 -14.58 -7.47 -24.57
CA ARG A 281 -14.29 -7.69 -25.98
C ARG A 281 -12.96 -7.00 -26.23
N PRO A 282 -12.03 -7.61 -26.98
CA PRO A 282 -10.84 -6.91 -27.40
C PRO A 282 -11.29 -5.73 -28.24
N SER A 283 -11.56 -4.60 -27.58
CA SER A 283 -11.88 -3.35 -28.26
C SER A 283 -10.61 -2.92 -28.96
N LEU A 284 -10.73 -2.64 -30.25
CA LEU A 284 -9.67 -2.02 -31.02
C LEU A 284 -9.26 -0.74 -30.27
N ARG A 285 -8.09 -0.78 -29.62
CA ARG A 285 -7.54 0.38 -28.91
C ARG A 285 -7.35 1.48 -29.95
N SER A 286 -8.10 2.57 -29.84
CA SER A 286 -7.76 3.77 -30.62
C SER A 286 -6.38 4.24 -30.19
N PRO A 287 -5.43 4.43 -31.12
CA PRO A 287 -4.12 4.95 -30.77
C PRO A 287 -4.29 6.36 -30.17
N PRO A 288 -3.48 6.71 -29.15
CA PRO A 288 -3.54 8.03 -28.56
C PRO A 288 -3.21 9.11 -29.58
N GLN A 289 -3.96 10.22 -29.56
CA GLN A 289 -3.79 11.32 -30.48
C GLN A 289 -2.47 12.06 -30.22
N PRO A 290 -1.62 12.31 -31.23
CA PRO A 290 -0.37 13.03 -31.03
C PRO A 290 -0.62 14.50 -30.69
N LEU A 291 -0.09 14.98 -29.56
CA LEU A 291 0.00 16.39 -29.23
C LEU A 291 1.26 16.97 -29.84
N LEU A 292 1.10 17.79 -30.86
CA LEU A 292 2.22 18.43 -31.57
C LEU A 292 2.56 19.81 -30.98
N GLY A 293 3.81 20.22 -31.13
CA GLY A 293 4.30 21.54 -30.73
C GLY A 293 4.26 21.76 -29.19
N TRP A 294 4.01 23.03 -28.80
CA TRP A 294 4.04 23.45 -27.41
C TRP A 294 3.08 22.71 -26.49
N ARG A 295 1.94 22.24 -27.01
CA ARG A 295 0.93 21.48 -26.23
C ARG A 295 1.48 20.14 -25.75
N GLY A 296 2.26 19.46 -26.59
CA GLY A 296 2.94 18.22 -26.20
C GLY A 296 3.96 18.46 -25.09
N TRP A 297 4.76 19.50 -25.21
CA TRP A 297 5.73 19.88 -24.18
C TRP A 297 5.08 20.37 -22.89
N ALA A 298 3.97 21.10 -22.96
CA ALA A 298 3.20 21.49 -21.78
C ALA A 298 2.64 20.28 -21.04
N CYS A 299 2.14 19.27 -21.77
CA CYS A 299 1.70 18.02 -21.19
C CYS A 299 2.88 17.26 -20.52
N SER A 300 4.03 17.16 -21.19
CA SER A 300 5.23 16.58 -20.61
C SER A 300 5.69 17.34 -19.35
N GLY A 301 5.64 18.68 -19.39
CA GLY A 301 5.95 19.54 -18.25
C GLY A 301 5.04 19.31 -17.04
N LEU A 302 3.74 19.12 -17.26
CA LEU A 302 2.79 18.78 -16.20
C LEU A 302 3.14 17.44 -15.53
N PHE A 303 3.41 16.39 -16.34
CA PHE A 303 3.79 15.09 -15.82
C PHE A 303 5.12 15.15 -15.07
N ALA A 304 6.13 15.81 -15.64
CA ALA A 304 7.43 16.02 -15.01
C ALA A 304 7.31 16.82 -13.71
N GLY A 305 6.48 17.89 -13.70
CA GLY A 305 6.26 18.73 -12.52
C GLY A 305 5.61 17.95 -11.38
N VAL A 306 4.57 17.15 -11.66
CA VAL A 306 3.93 16.31 -10.63
C VAL A 306 4.90 15.23 -10.13
N ALA A 307 5.63 14.57 -11.03
CA ALA A 307 6.63 13.58 -10.64
C ALA A 307 7.75 14.21 -9.80
N ALA A 308 8.28 15.36 -10.19
CA ALA A 308 9.30 16.09 -9.44
C ALA A 308 8.82 16.50 -8.05
N LEU A 309 7.60 17.06 -7.94
CA LEU A 309 6.99 17.43 -6.66
C LEU A 309 6.83 16.20 -5.75
N ALA A 310 6.34 15.10 -6.29
CA ALA A 310 6.14 13.87 -5.53
C ALA A 310 7.46 13.16 -5.17
N CYS A 311 8.55 13.44 -5.90
CA CYS A 311 9.89 12.94 -5.61
C CYS A 311 10.71 13.87 -4.67
N LEU A 312 10.23 15.07 -4.33
CA LEU A 312 10.93 15.96 -3.39
C LEU A 312 11.28 15.27 -2.06
N PRO A 313 10.36 14.54 -1.41
CA PRO A 313 10.69 13.80 -0.19
C PRO A 313 11.84 12.82 -0.38
N HIS A 314 11.90 12.14 -1.54
CA HIS A 314 12.96 11.18 -1.88
C HIS A 314 14.32 11.87 -2.04
N LEU A 315 14.34 13.03 -2.71
CA LEU A 315 15.55 13.84 -2.86
C LEU A 315 16.04 14.33 -1.49
N GLY A 316 15.12 14.77 -0.61
CA GLY A 316 15.46 15.17 0.75
C GLY A 316 16.12 14.04 1.54
N VAL A 317 15.56 12.82 1.49
CA VAL A 317 16.15 11.65 2.16
C VAL A 317 17.53 11.30 1.57
N ILE A 318 17.68 11.30 0.23
CA ILE A 318 18.94 11.01 -0.43
C ILE A 318 20.02 12.03 -0.01
N LEU A 319 19.72 13.31 -0.09
CA LEU A 319 20.65 14.37 0.32
C LEU A 319 21.00 14.26 1.80
N MET A 320 20.03 14.02 2.67
CA MET A 320 20.25 13.83 4.08
C MET A 320 21.15 12.63 4.39
N SER A 321 21.02 11.54 3.66
CA SER A 321 21.83 10.34 3.87
C SER A 321 23.32 10.52 3.57
N VAL A 322 23.67 11.55 2.79
CA VAL A 322 25.04 11.89 2.40
C VAL A 322 25.48 13.26 2.91
N SER A 323 24.70 13.93 3.75
CA SER A 323 25.03 15.25 4.31
C SER A 323 25.77 15.11 5.64
N GLY A 324 26.88 15.82 5.81
CA GLY A 324 27.51 15.99 7.13
C GLY A 324 26.62 16.82 8.04
N HIS A 325 26.50 18.10 7.72
CA HIS A 325 25.58 19.02 8.38
C HIS A 325 24.73 19.74 7.32
N TRP A 326 23.43 19.75 7.51
CA TRP A 326 22.49 20.38 6.56
C TRP A 326 21.49 21.24 7.34
N HIS A 327 21.91 22.48 7.63
CA HIS A 327 21.11 23.44 8.36
C HIS A 327 21.18 24.80 7.68
N ASN A 328 20.06 25.48 7.52
CA ASN A 328 19.97 26.85 6.96
C ASN A 328 20.70 27.05 5.61
N SER A 329 20.80 26.01 4.79
CA SER A 329 21.41 26.04 3.47
C SER A 329 20.55 25.35 2.44
N VAL A 330 20.64 25.76 1.17
CA VAL A 330 19.86 25.16 0.06
C VAL A 330 20.29 23.71 -0.19
N LEU A 331 21.58 23.44 -0.15
CA LEU A 331 22.17 22.11 -0.28
C LEU A 331 23.11 21.87 0.90
N PRO A 332 23.40 20.61 1.24
CA PRO A 332 24.37 20.28 2.27
C PRO A 332 25.72 20.98 2.00
N ALA A 333 26.31 21.58 3.04
CA ALA A 333 27.62 22.23 2.93
C ALA A 333 28.74 21.21 2.67
N GLU A 334 28.61 20.03 3.27
CA GLU A 334 29.58 18.93 3.13
C GLU A 334 28.83 17.64 2.76
N LEU A 335 29.37 16.91 1.79
CA LEU A 335 28.91 15.58 1.41
C LEU A 335 29.84 14.52 1.99
N THR A 336 29.26 13.55 2.69
CA THR A 336 30.00 12.47 3.35
C THR A 336 29.28 11.13 3.19
N LEU A 337 30.03 10.04 3.19
CA LEU A 337 29.51 8.69 3.30
C LEU A 337 29.68 8.10 4.71
N ALA A 338 30.07 8.93 5.70
CA ALA A 338 30.31 8.48 7.07
C ALA A 338 29.06 7.79 7.66
N HIS A 339 27.88 8.36 7.45
CA HIS A 339 26.62 7.77 7.94
C HIS A 339 26.31 6.41 7.32
N TRP A 340 26.74 6.15 6.08
CA TRP A 340 26.62 4.84 5.45
C TRP A 340 27.57 3.82 6.08
N GLN A 341 28.80 4.23 6.38
CA GLN A 341 29.77 3.37 7.07
C GLN A 341 29.32 3.06 8.51
N GLU A 342 28.83 4.07 9.22
CA GLU A 342 28.29 3.92 10.56
C GLU A 342 27.02 3.03 10.56
N ALA A 343 26.10 3.25 9.61
CA ALA A 343 24.91 2.41 9.46
C ALA A 343 25.29 0.94 9.24
N LEU A 344 26.28 0.64 8.40
CA LEU A 344 26.73 -0.73 8.17
C LEU A 344 27.46 -1.33 9.38
N GLY A 345 28.03 -0.51 10.27
CA GLY A 345 28.62 -0.91 11.54
C GLY A 345 27.62 -1.02 12.71
N SER A 346 26.41 -0.51 12.53
CA SER A 346 25.40 -0.44 13.59
C SER A 346 24.85 -1.81 13.94
N ALA A 347 24.78 -2.10 15.24
CA ALA A 347 24.14 -3.31 15.77
C ALA A 347 22.62 -3.39 15.48
N LEU A 348 22.00 -2.28 15.09
CA LEU A 348 20.58 -2.22 14.76
C LEU A 348 20.31 -2.38 13.26
N VAL A 349 21.14 -1.76 12.39
CA VAL A 349 20.84 -1.63 10.96
C VAL A 349 20.99 -2.97 10.22
N VAL A 350 22.12 -3.63 10.31
CA VAL A 350 22.38 -4.89 9.58
C VAL A 350 21.40 -5.99 10.00
N PRO A 351 21.16 -6.24 11.31
CA PRO A 351 20.11 -7.19 11.71
C PRO A 351 18.72 -6.81 11.21
N SER A 352 18.36 -5.52 11.15
CA SER A 352 17.03 -5.10 10.67
C SER A 352 16.82 -5.40 9.18
N ILE A 353 17.86 -5.31 8.37
CA ILE A 353 17.85 -5.71 6.96
C ILE A 353 17.59 -7.23 6.85
N GLN A 354 18.34 -8.04 7.62
CA GLN A 354 18.20 -9.50 7.63
C GLN A 354 16.79 -9.91 8.11
N ASN A 355 16.28 -9.27 9.15
CA ASN A 355 14.95 -9.48 9.68
C ASN A 355 13.88 -9.17 8.62
N SER A 356 13.95 -8.01 7.96
CA SER A 356 13.00 -7.65 6.92
C SER A 356 13.02 -8.62 5.74
N LEU A 357 14.20 -9.03 5.28
CA LEU A 357 14.33 -10.01 4.21
C LEU A 357 13.72 -11.36 4.62
N SER A 358 13.94 -11.79 5.85
CA SER A 358 13.40 -13.06 6.38
C SER A 358 11.88 -13.00 6.53
N TYR A 359 11.33 -11.92 7.11
CA TYR A 359 9.89 -11.74 7.30
C TYR A 359 9.17 -11.60 5.96
N ALA A 360 9.66 -10.73 5.07
CA ALA A 360 9.06 -10.52 3.75
C ALA A 360 9.21 -11.76 2.85
N GLY A 361 10.35 -12.44 2.90
CA GLY A 361 10.61 -13.67 2.15
C GLY A 361 9.66 -14.80 2.56
N LEU A 362 9.55 -15.07 3.87
CA LEU A 362 8.65 -16.10 4.39
C LEU A 362 7.18 -15.76 4.13
N ALA A 363 6.78 -14.49 4.36
CA ALA A 363 5.43 -14.02 4.07
C ALA A 363 5.07 -14.18 2.60
N THR A 364 6.00 -13.83 1.69
CA THR A 364 5.80 -13.97 0.24
C THR A 364 5.67 -15.44 -0.15
N ALA A 365 6.49 -16.33 0.41
CA ALA A 365 6.40 -17.75 0.14
C ALA A 365 5.02 -18.31 0.56
N ILE A 366 4.54 -17.97 1.76
CA ILE A 366 3.21 -18.34 2.24
C ILE A 366 2.12 -17.77 1.32
N ALA A 367 2.21 -16.47 0.98
CA ALA A 367 1.22 -15.80 0.13
C ALA A 367 1.19 -16.40 -1.29
N VAL A 368 2.34 -16.79 -1.87
CA VAL A 368 2.40 -17.44 -3.19
C VAL A 368 1.75 -18.82 -3.15
N VAL A 369 2.11 -19.64 -2.18
CA VAL A 369 1.54 -21.00 -2.06
C VAL A 369 0.02 -20.93 -1.85
N MET A 370 -0.43 -20.12 -0.90
CA MET A 370 -1.86 -20.02 -0.58
C MET A 370 -2.64 -19.23 -1.64
N GLY A 371 -2.03 -18.22 -2.25
CA GLY A 371 -2.63 -17.45 -3.35
C GLY A 371 -2.85 -18.28 -4.60
N VAL A 372 -1.89 -19.14 -4.97
CA VAL A 372 -2.06 -20.11 -6.07
C VAL A 372 -3.15 -21.12 -5.74
N ALA A 373 -3.16 -21.66 -4.52
CA ALA A 373 -4.19 -22.58 -4.05
C ALA A 373 -5.60 -21.95 -4.14
N ALA A 374 -5.75 -20.72 -3.63
CA ALA A 374 -6.99 -19.97 -3.71
C ALA A 374 -7.42 -19.71 -5.17
N ALA A 375 -6.50 -19.19 -5.99
CA ALA A 375 -6.76 -18.90 -7.39
C ALA A 375 -7.20 -20.14 -8.18
N TRP A 376 -6.58 -21.29 -7.90
CA TRP A 376 -6.94 -22.54 -8.57
C TRP A 376 -8.33 -23.02 -8.17
N VAL A 377 -8.69 -22.95 -6.88
CA VAL A 377 -10.07 -23.24 -6.43
C VAL A 377 -11.06 -22.27 -7.09
N ILE A 378 -10.79 -20.97 -7.10
CA ILE A 378 -11.69 -19.94 -7.62
C ILE A 378 -11.91 -20.10 -9.13
N ALA A 379 -10.82 -20.31 -9.90
CA ALA A 379 -10.86 -20.30 -11.36
C ALA A 379 -11.15 -21.68 -12.00
N ARG A 380 -10.85 -22.80 -11.31
CA ARG A 380 -10.88 -24.16 -11.89
C ARG A 380 -11.78 -25.16 -11.14
N SER A 381 -12.48 -24.75 -10.07
CA SER A 381 -13.41 -25.65 -9.38
C SER A 381 -14.87 -25.23 -9.59
N ASP A 382 -15.76 -26.23 -9.48
CA ASP A 382 -17.22 -26.04 -9.52
C ASP A 382 -17.84 -25.95 -8.12
N LEU A 383 -17.02 -25.74 -7.09
CA LEU A 383 -17.50 -25.62 -5.72
C LEU A 383 -18.30 -24.32 -5.56
N ARG A 384 -19.50 -24.41 -4.98
CA ARG A 384 -20.31 -23.21 -4.69
C ARG A 384 -19.61 -22.25 -3.74
N ILE A 385 -18.77 -22.77 -2.83
CA ILE A 385 -18.01 -21.99 -1.86
C ILE A 385 -16.89 -21.12 -2.48
N ARG A 386 -16.54 -21.34 -3.78
CA ARG A 386 -15.50 -20.55 -4.47
C ARG A 386 -15.76 -19.05 -4.45
N HIS A 387 -17.02 -18.63 -4.51
CA HIS A 387 -17.39 -17.21 -4.45
C HIS A 387 -17.18 -16.62 -3.06
N LEU A 388 -17.44 -17.40 -2.01
CA LEU A 388 -17.12 -17.00 -0.64
C LEU A 388 -15.60 -16.92 -0.45
N LEU A 389 -14.85 -17.93 -0.93
CA LEU A 389 -13.39 -17.93 -0.86
C LEU A 389 -12.79 -16.71 -1.60
N ASP A 390 -13.31 -16.37 -2.80
CA ASP A 390 -12.89 -15.18 -3.55
C ASP A 390 -13.12 -13.90 -2.74
N THR A 391 -14.27 -13.78 -2.09
CA THR A 391 -14.58 -12.63 -1.23
C THR A 391 -13.66 -12.58 -0.01
N LEU A 392 -13.47 -13.70 0.68
CA LEU A 392 -12.63 -13.77 1.88
C LEU A 392 -11.16 -13.49 1.58
N THR A 393 -10.64 -13.96 0.43
CA THR A 393 -9.25 -13.67 0.03
C THR A 393 -9.01 -12.19 -0.30
N MET A 394 -10.08 -11.42 -0.61
CA MET A 394 -9.96 -9.97 -0.88
C MET A 394 -10.21 -9.12 0.36
N LEU A 395 -10.83 -9.68 1.40
CA LEU A 395 -11.21 -8.95 2.60
C LEU A 395 -10.02 -8.29 3.35
N PRO A 396 -8.79 -8.88 3.39
CA PRO A 396 -7.64 -8.23 4.01
C PRO A 396 -7.25 -6.88 3.40
N LEU A 397 -7.68 -6.55 2.17
CA LEU A 397 -7.50 -5.20 1.60
C LEU A 397 -8.40 -4.15 2.23
N ALA A 398 -9.55 -4.58 2.75
CA ALA A 398 -10.53 -3.70 3.38
C ALA A 398 -10.20 -3.40 4.85
N VAL A 399 -9.41 -4.27 5.49
CA VAL A 399 -9.08 -4.16 6.92
C VAL A 399 -7.73 -3.47 7.07
N PRO A 400 -7.66 -2.37 7.83
CA PRO A 400 -6.42 -1.67 8.09
C PRO A 400 -5.38 -2.57 8.77
N GLY A 401 -4.09 -2.43 8.36
CA GLY A 401 -3.00 -3.18 8.98
C GLY A 401 -2.88 -2.96 10.47
N LEU A 402 -3.05 -1.72 10.90
CA LEU A 402 -3.06 -1.34 12.30
C LEU A 402 -4.04 -2.18 13.14
N VAL A 403 -5.26 -2.44 12.61
CA VAL A 403 -6.29 -3.23 13.31
C VAL A 403 -5.86 -4.68 13.48
N LEU A 404 -5.30 -5.28 12.41
CA LEU A 404 -4.80 -6.65 12.47
C LEU A 404 -3.58 -6.77 13.39
N ALA A 405 -2.63 -5.83 13.28
CA ALA A 405 -1.45 -5.80 14.15
C ALA A 405 -1.83 -5.70 15.62
N PHE A 406 -2.82 -4.88 15.95
CA PHE A 406 -3.35 -4.76 17.29
C PHE A 406 -4.00 -6.07 17.78
N GLY A 407 -4.77 -6.73 16.92
CA GLY A 407 -5.35 -8.06 17.21
C GLY A 407 -4.28 -9.14 17.39
N TYR A 408 -3.26 -9.16 16.56
CA TYR A 408 -2.12 -10.06 16.71
C TYR A 408 -1.36 -9.84 18.02
N LEU A 409 -1.10 -8.58 18.38
CA LEU A 409 -0.43 -8.23 19.62
C LEU A 409 -1.24 -8.70 20.83
N SER A 410 -2.54 -8.44 20.83
CA SER A 410 -3.45 -8.88 21.90
C SER A 410 -3.44 -10.42 22.08
N LEU A 411 -3.36 -11.17 20.97
CA LEU A 411 -3.33 -12.63 20.99
C LEU A 411 -1.94 -13.23 21.30
N SER A 412 -0.87 -12.45 21.20
CA SER A 412 0.51 -12.91 21.41
C SER A 412 1.03 -12.70 22.83
N GLN A 413 0.20 -12.15 23.72
CA GLN A 413 0.52 -12.01 25.14
C GLN A 413 0.61 -13.37 25.83
N GLU A 414 1.27 -13.41 26.98
CA GLU A 414 1.45 -14.63 27.78
C GLU A 414 0.09 -15.27 28.10
N GLY A 415 0.00 -16.59 27.89
CA GLY A 415 -1.24 -17.35 28.08
C GLY A 415 -2.26 -17.22 26.95
N LYS A 416 -2.00 -16.44 25.90
CA LYS A 416 -2.87 -16.31 24.73
C LYS A 416 -2.44 -17.25 23.58
N PRO A 417 -3.33 -17.57 22.62
CA PRO A 417 -3.07 -18.58 21.58
C PRO A 417 -1.86 -18.30 20.68
N PHE A 418 -1.55 -17.03 20.41
CA PHE A 418 -0.42 -16.67 19.53
C PHE A 418 0.89 -16.46 20.27
N ALA A 419 0.92 -16.62 21.59
CA ALA A 419 2.16 -16.59 22.35
C ALA A 419 3.19 -17.62 21.82
N ILE A 420 2.70 -18.76 21.29
CA ILE A 420 3.54 -19.78 20.66
C ILE A 420 4.24 -19.27 19.38
N LEU A 421 3.66 -18.33 18.67
CA LEU A 421 4.24 -17.75 17.45
C LEU A 421 5.37 -16.76 17.74
N VAL A 422 5.45 -16.28 18.98
CA VAL A 422 6.54 -15.40 19.43
C VAL A 422 7.77 -16.25 19.84
N GLY A 423 7.59 -17.53 20.14
CA GLY A 423 8.66 -18.45 20.50
C GLY A 423 9.29 -18.17 21.88
N ALA A 424 10.06 -19.12 22.39
CA ALA A 424 10.72 -19.00 23.70
C ALA A 424 11.79 -17.89 23.78
N GLY A 425 12.39 -17.52 22.63
CA GLY A 425 13.33 -16.40 22.50
C GLY A 425 12.70 -15.06 22.26
N GLY A 426 11.35 -14.96 22.17
CA GLY A 426 10.63 -13.73 21.86
C GLY A 426 10.78 -13.28 20.41
N SER A 427 11.14 -14.18 19.47
CA SER A 427 11.24 -13.86 18.04
C SER A 427 9.86 -13.79 17.39
N PRO A 428 9.44 -12.63 16.84
CA PRO A 428 8.14 -12.47 16.19
C PRO A 428 8.15 -12.94 14.73
N LEU A 429 9.13 -13.73 14.28
CA LEU A 429 9.30 -14.13 12.87
C LEU A 429 8.02 -14.73 12.28
N LEU A 430 7.47 -15.75 12.96
CA LEU A 430 6.26 -16.43 12.46
C LEU A 430 5.03 -15.52 12.54
N LEU A 431 4.94 -14.72 13.60
CA LEU A 431 3.83 -13.79 13.79
C LEU A 431 3.81 -12.71 12.69
N LEU A 432 4.97 -12.05 12.44
CA LEU A 432 5.11 -11.05 11.39
C LEU A 432 4.94 -11.66 9.99
N ALA A 433 5.53 -12.83 9.75
CA ALA A 433 5.36 -13.51 8.47
C ALA A 433 3.89 -13.87 8.18
N LEU A 434 3.14 -14.31 9.20
CA LEU A 434 1.70 -14.60 9.07
C LEU A 434 0.90 -13.31 8.79
N ALA A 435 1.15 -12.24 9.56
CA ALA A 435 0.50 -10.95 9.39
C ALA A 435 0.71 -10.40 7.97
N TYR A 436 1.97 -10.38 7.51
CA TYR A 436 2.30 -9.92 6.16
C TYR A 436 1.69 -10.81 5.09
N ALA A 437 1.78 -12.15 5.23
CA ALA A 437 1.27 -13.10 4.24
C ALA A 437 -0.23 -12.93 4.00
N VAL A 438 -1.02 -12.82 5.07
CA VAL A 438 -2.46 -12.64 5.00
C VAL A 438 -2.83 -11.33 4.28
N ARG A 439 -2.15 -10.25 4.60
CA ARG A 439 -2.38 -8.93 3.96
C ARG A 439 -1.93 -8.88 2.50
N ARG A 440 -0.94 -9.67 2.10
CA ARG A 440 -0.42 -9.73 0.71
C ARG A 440 -1.07 -10.81 -0.13
N LEU A 441 -1.82 -11.73 0.49
CA LEU A 441 -2.55 -12.80 -0.19
C LEU A 441 -3.40 -12.30 -1.37
N PRO A 442 -4.17 -11.20 -1.28
CA PRO A 442 -4.98 -10.67 -2.38
C PRO A 442 -4.19 -10.41 -3.66
N TYR A 443 -2.98 -9.82 -3.55
CA TYR A 443 -2.15 -9.47 -4.71
C TYR A 443 -1.74 -10.71 -5.49
N VAL A 444 -1.26 -11.73 -4.79
CA VAL A 444 -0.86 -12.99 -5.42
C VAL A 444 -2.06 -13.75 -5.99
N THR A 445 -3.17 -13.81 -5.23
CA THR A 445 -4.40 -14.47 -5.69
C THR A 445 -4.91 -13.85 -6.97
N ARG A 446 -4.97 -12.50 -7.08
CA ARG A 446 -5.42 -11.81 -8.31
C ARG A 446 -4.46 -12.00 -9.47
N ALA A 447 -3.16 -11.95 -9.24
CA ALA A 447 -2.16 -12.23 -10.28
C ALA A 447 -2.30 -13.66 -10.81
N ALA A 448 -2.46 -14.65 -9.91
CA ALA A 448 -2.65 -16.04 -10.28
C ALA A 448 -3.97 -16.28 -11.04
N ILE A 449 -5.09 -15.66 -10.61
CA ILE A 449 -6.38 -15.73 -11.31
C ILE A 449 -6.24 -15.15 -12.73
N ALA A 450 -5.62 -13.97 -12.87
CA ALA A 450 -5.40 -13.35 -14.17
C ALA A 450 -4.58 -14.26 -15.11
N GLY A 451 -3.53 -14.89 -14.59
CA GLY A 451 -2.75 -15.86 -15.35
C GLY A 451 -3.56 -17.09 -15.74
N LEU A 452 -4.36 -17.67 -14.82
CA LEU A 452 -5.23 -18.82 -15.12
C LEU A 452 -6.31 -18.49 -16.15
N GLN A 453 -6.82 -17.27 -16.19
CA GLN A 453 -7.80 -16.82 -17.18
C GLN A 453 -7.20 -16.68 -18.58
N GLN A 454 -5.91 -16.39 -18.69
CA GLN A 454 -5.18 -16.32 -19.97
C GLN A 454 -4.73 -17.70 -20.46
N CYS A 455 -4.63 -18.70 -19.58
CA CYS A 455 -4.28 -20.07 -19.95
C CYS A 455 -5.52 -20.81 -20.46
N ASP A 456 -5.41 -21.37 -21.70
CA ASP A 456 -6.47 -22.19 -22.27
C ASP A 456 -6.68 -23.47 -21.43
N PRO A 457 -7.88 -23.72 -20.89
CA PRO A 457 -8.21 -24.94 -20.16
C PRO A 457 -7.99 -26.23 -20.96
N VAL A 458 -7.98 -26.15 -22.29
CA VAL A 458 -7.75 -27.30 -23.20
C VAL A 458 -6.37 -27.93 -22.93
N LEU A 459 -5.35 -27.17 -22.60
CA LEU A 459 -4.02 -27.70 -22.26
C LEU A 459 -4.06 -28.60 -21.01
N GLU A 460 -4.80 -28.19 -19.99
CA GLU A 460 -4.99 -28.96 -18.76
C GLU A 460 -5.84 -30.23 -19.03
N GLN A 461 -6.85 -30.14 -19.91
CA GLN A 461 -7.71 -31.27 -20.32
C GLN A 461 -6.93 -32.29 -21.14
N ALA A 462 -6.12 -31.84 -22.11
CA ALA A 462 -5.26 -32.69 -22.92
C ALA A 462 -4.28 -33.49 -22.05
N ALA A 463 -3.63 -32.85 -21.08
CA ALA A 463 -2.75 -33.53 -20.14
C ALA A 463 -3.46 -34.64 -19.35
N ARG A 464 -4.68 -34.36 -18.87
CA ARG A 464 -5.48 -35.36 -18.13
C ARG A 464 -5.92 -36.49 -19.02
N SER A 465 -6.29 -36.24 -20.28
CA SER A 465 -6.63 -37.24 -21.26
C SER A 465 -5.44 -38.19 -21.56
N MET A 466 -4.21 -37.67 -21.40
CA MET A 466 -2.97 -38.45 -21.49
C MET A 466 -2.57 -39.11 -20.16
N GLY A 467 -3.43 -39.12 -19.13
CA GLY A 467 -3.22 -39.81 -17.86
C GLY A 467 -2.45 -38.97 -16.81
N ALA A 468 -2.21 -37.69 -17.03
CA ALA A 468 -1.55 -36.84 -16.02
C ALA A 468 -2.47 -36.62 -14.79
N SER A 469 -1.91 -36.81 -13.60
CA SER A 469 -2.59 -36.45 -12.35
C SER A 469 -2.78 -34.94 -12.22
N GLY A 470 -3.73 -34.48 -11.39
CA GLY A 470 -3.97 -33.05 -11.16
C GLY A 470 -2.71 -32.29 -10.66
N TRP A 471 -1.89 -32.95 -9.84
CA TRP A 471 -0.62 -32.40 -9.37
C TRP A 471 0.43 -32.31 -10.49
N SER A 472 0.51 -33.34 -11.35
CA SER A 472 1.40 -33.32 -12.51
C SER A 472 1.02 -32.22 -13.49
N THR A 473 -0.29 -32.05 -13.77
CA THR A 473 -0.84 -30.98 -14.61
C THR A 473 -0.50 -29.61 -14.03
N LEU A 474 -0.72 -29.39 -12.72
CA LEU A 474 -0.36 -28.14 -12.05
C LEU A 474 1.13 -27.82 -12.20
N ARG A 475 2.00 -28.77 -11.81
CA ARG A 475 3.44 -28.54 -11.75
C ARG A 475 4.08 -28.37 -13.13
N ARG A 476 3.63 -29.16 -14.15
CA ARG A 476 4.29 -29.22 -15.47
C ARG A 476 3.66 -28.31 -16.51
N ILE A 477 2.40 -27.88 -16.32
CA ILE A 477 1.66 -27.08 -17.29
C ILE A 477 1.24 -25.76 -16.69
N SER A 478 0.37 -25.78 -15.65
CA SER A 478 -0.23 -24.54 -15.14
C SER A 478 0.79 -23.61 -14.47
N LEU A 479 1.65 -24.12 -13.56
CA LEU A 479 2.65 -23.28 -12.87
C LEU A 479 3.69 -22.64 -13.81
N PRO A 480 4.27 -23.34 -14.81
CA PRO A 480 5.17 -22.69 -15.77
C PRO A 480 4.49 -21.58 -16.58
N LEU A 481 3.25 -21.79 -17.01
CA LEU A 481 2.46 -20.80 -17.74
C LEU A 481 2.10 -19.58 -16.86
N LEU A 482 1.87 -19.81 -15.56
CA LEU A 482 1.61 -18.75 -14.58
C LEU A 482 2.88 -18.01 -14.15
N GLY A 483 4.07 -18.46 -14.52
CA GLY A 483 5.34 -18.01 -13.95
C GLY A 483 5.53 -16.48 -13.95
N ALA A 484 5.19 -15.81 -15.05
CA ALA A 484 5.28 -14.34 -15.14
C ALA A 484 4.29 -13.63 -14.19
N HIS A 485 3.05 -14.11 -14.11
CA HIS A 485 2.03 -13.55 -13.22
C HIS A 485 2.36 -13.79 -11.74
N LEU A 486 2.88 -14.99 -11.42
CA LEU A 486 3.31 -15.31 -10.05
C LEU A 486 4.55 -14.51 -9.65
N ALA A 487 5.49 -14.30 -10.58
CA ALA A 487 6.64 -13.43 -10.33
C ALA A 487 6.17 -11.98 -10.04
N ALA A 488 5.26 -11.43 -10.84
CA ALA A 488 4.71 -10.10 -10.62
C ALA A 488 3.96 -9.98 -9.28
N GLY A 489 3.04 -10.92 -9.00
CA GLY A 489 2.30 -10.94 -7.72
C GLY A 489 3.19 -11.17 -6.51
N GLY A 490 4.20 -12.05 -6.64
CA GLY A 490 5.17 -12.34 -5.58
C GLY A 490 6.09 -11.15 -5.29
N VAL A 491 6.58 -10.47 -6.32
CA VAL A 491 7.41 -9.26 -6.13
C VAL A 491 6.61 -8.13 -5.49
N LEU A 492 5.35 -7.94 -5.88
CA LEU A 492 4.48 -6.98 -5.22
C LEU A 492 4.25 -7.33 -3.74
N ALA A 493 3.98 -8.62 -3.46
CA ALA A 493 3.81 -9.09 -2.08
C ALA A 493 5.08 -8.88 -1.25
N PHE A 494 6.25 -9.18 -1.81
CA PHE A 494 7.55 -8.96 -1.18
C PHE A 494 7.82 -7.48 -0.93
N ALA A 495 7.67 -6.64 -1.95
CA ALA A 495 7.92 -5.20 -1.86
C ALA A 495 7.04 -4.53 -0.80
N PHE A 496 5.74 -4.81 -0.82
CA PHE A 496 4.83 -4.27 0.20
C PHE A 496 5.07 -4.86 1.60
N SER A 497 5.61 -6.07 1.73
CA SER A 497 6.00 -6.63 3.03
C SER A 497 7.26 -5.95 3.57
N MET A 498 8.23 -5.63 2.71
CA MET A 498 9.43 -4.87 3.09
C MET A 498 9.10 -3.44 3.57
N LEU A 499 8.05 -2.83 3.00
CA LEU A 499 7.61 -1.47 3.32
C LEU A 499 6.57 -1.43 4.45
N GLU A 500 6.25 -2.56 5.08
CA GLU A 500 5.20 -2.61 6.09
C GLU A 500 5.59 -1.87 7.37
N VAL A 501 4.76 -0.91 7.77
CA VAL A 501 5.02 -0.02 8.92
C VAL A 501 4.19 -0.42 10.13
N SER A 502 2.87 -0.54 9.98
CA SER A 502 1.96 -0.73 11.11
C SER A 502 2.21 -2.02 11.89
N ASP A 503 2.32 -3.15 11.16
CA ASP A 503 2.61 -4.45 11.77
C ASP A 503 4.01 -4.45 12.39
N SER A 504 4.99 -3.80 11.72
CA SER A 504 6.36 -3.68 12.19
C SER A 504 6.47 -2.89 13.49
N LEU A 505 5.82 -1.72 13.56
CA LEU A 505 5.87 -0.84 14.75
C LEU A 505 5.22 -1.50 15.95
N ILE A 506 4.15 -2.27 15.73
CA ILE A 506 3.35 -2.87 16.81
C ILE A 506 3.94 -4.21 17.27
N LEU A 507 4.31 -5.10 16.35
CA LEU A 507 4.65 -6.49 16.70
C LEU A 507 6.13 -6.72 17.02
N ALA A 508 7.05 -5.96 16.43
CA ALA A 508 8.48 -6.09 16.72
C ALA A 508 8.84 -5.28 17.96
N GLN A 509 8.78 -5.88 19.15
CA GLN A 509 8.96 -5.16 20.43
C GLN A 509 10.44 -5.05 20.87
N ARG A 510 11.32 -5.97 20.44
CA ARG A 510 12.73 -5.99 20.82
C ARG A 510 13.61 -5.52 19.66
N ALA A 511 14.65 -4.74 19.94
CA ALA A 511 15.55 -4.16 18.95
C ALA A 511 16.21 -5.21 18.03
N GLU A 512 16.57 -6.38 18.56
CA GLU A 512 17.14 -7.50 17.80
C GLU A 512 16.22 -8.07 16.71
N HIS A 513 14.91 -7.81 16.82
CA HIS A 513 13.88 -8.28 15.90
C HIS A 513 13.26 -7.17 15.04
N PHE A 514 13.80 -5.95 15.11
CA PHE A 514 13.26 -4.86 14.33
C PHE A 514 13.41 -5.12 12.83
N PRO A 515 12.34 -5.01 12.03
CA PRO A 515 12.46 -4.85 10.60
C PRO A 515 12.94 -3.44 10.25
N ILE A 516 13.37 -3.24 8.99
CA ILE A 516 13.91 -1.97 8.49
C ILE A 516 13.04 -0.78 8.84
N THR A 517 11.73 -0.89 8.66
CA THR A 517 10.77 0.20 8.91
C THR A 517 10.77 0.62 10.37
N LYS A 518 10.79 -0.32 11.30
CA LYS A 518 10.87 -0.01 12.74
C LYS A 518 12.26 0.48 13.15
N ALA A 519 13.32 -0.08 12.60
CA ALA A 519 14.69 0.38 12.83
C ALA A 519 14.86 1.83 12.34
N THR A 520 14.38 2.15 11.13
CA THR A 520 14.39 3.52 10.60
C THR A 520 13.64 4.49 11.51
N PHE A 521 12.46 4.09 12.00
CA PHE A 521 11.68 4.91 12.93
C PHE A 521 12.41 5.11 14.28
N SER A 522 13.04 4.06 14.80
CA SER A 522 13.82 4.14 16.04
C SER A 522 15.05 5.04 15.90
N LEU A 523 15.79 4.94 14.78
CA LEU A 523 16.92 5.80 14.48
C LEU A 523 16.52 7.26 14.34
N MET A 524 15.39 7.54 13.69
CA MET A 524 14.90 8.92 13.54
C MET A 524 14.70 9.63 14.88
N SER A 525 14.33 8.88 15.92
CA SER A 525 14.11 9.41 17.27
C SER A 525 15.38 9.39 18.13
N ALA A 526 16.50 8.88 17.60
CA ALA A 526 17.77 8.85 18.32
C ALA A 526 18.47 10.23 18.28
N LEU A 527 19.24 10.52 19.32
CA LEU A 527 20.03 11.74 19.41
C LEU A 527 21.24 11.71 18.44
N GLY A 528 21.76 12.87 18.08
CA GLY A 528 22.90 13.02 17.20
C GLY A 528 22.55 12.72 15.74
N ASP A 529 23.33 11.89 15.07
CA ASP A 529 23.20 11.57 13.65
C ASP A 529 22.11 10.52 13.32
N GLY A 530 21.21 10.26 14.29
CA GLY A 530 20.11 9.30 14.15
C GLY A 530 19.25 9.55 12.90
N PRO A 531 18.79 10.77 12.61
CA PRO A 531 18.04 11.06 11.40
C PRO A 531 18.81 10.80 10.10
N GLN A 532 20.13 11.05 10.04
CA GLN A 532 20.98 10.76 8.87
C GLN A 532 21.15 9.23 8.67
N LEU A 533 21.33 8.49 9.77
CA LEU A 533 21.35 7.01 9.74
C LEU A 533 20.01 6.44 9.28
N ALA A 534 18.90 7.02 9.76
CA ALA A 534 17.55 6.65 9.31
C ALA A 534 17.36 6.92 7.80
N ALA A 535 17.88 8.06 7.32
CA ALA A 535 17.85 8.40 5.90
C ALA A 535 18.72 7.43 5.06
N ALA A 536 19.92 7.07 5.52
CA ALA A 536 20.77 6.10 4.85
C ALA A 536 20.09 4.72 4.72
N LEU A 537 19.44 4.23 5.80
CA LEU A 537 18.66 3.00 5.78
C LEU A 537 17.42 3.09 4.87
N GLY A 538 16.78 4.26 4.83
CA GLY A 538 15.67 4.55 3.92
C GLY A 538 16.10 4.51 2.45
N VAL A 539 17.22 5.12 2.10
CA VAL A 539 17.79 5.09 0.73
C VAL A 539 18.23 3.68 0.35
N TRP A 540 18.82 2.92 1.27
CA TRP A 540 19.12 1.50 1.05
C TRP A 540 17.86 0.71 0.69
N SER A 541 16.78 0.88 1.46
CA SER A 541 15.51 0.22 1.21
C SER A 541 14.93 0.57 -0.16
N MET A 542 14.98 1.86 -0.52
CA MET A 542 14.52 2.37 -1.81
C MET A 542 15.33 1.77 -2.97
N ALA A 543 16.66 1.77 -2.86
CA ALA A 543 17.54 1.21 -3.89
C ALA A 543 17.32 -0.30 -4.06
N PHE A 544 17.23 -1.03 -2.95
CA PHE A 544 16.96 -2.48 -2.96
C PHE A 544 15.62 -2.82 -3.60
N LEU A 545 14.54 -2.12 -3.23
CA LEU A 545 13.21 -2.36 -3.78
C LEU A 545 13.13 -1.97 -5.26
N SER A 546 13.76 -0.87 -5.66
CA SER A 546 13.85 -0.48 -7.07
C SER A 546 14.57 -1.55 -7.89
N ALA A 547 15.70 -2.07 -7.40
CA ALA A 547 16.44 -3.15 -8.05
C ALA A 547 15.61 -4.44 -8.15
N ALA A 548 14.88 -4.80 -7.08
CA ALA A 548 14.00 -5.98 -7.06
C ALA A 548 12.84 -5.86 -8.07
N LEU A 549 12.19 -4.69 -8.15
CA LEU A 549 11.09 -4.43 -9.09
C LEU A 549 11.59 -4.41 -10.55
N ILE A 550 12.73 -3.77 -10.82
CA ILE A 550 13.34 -3.74 -12.15
C ILE A 550 13.74 -5.16 -12.56
N GLY A 551 14.42 -5.90 -11.67
CA GLY A 551 14.83 -7.28 -11.92
C GLY A 551 13.65 -8.19 -12.27
N ALA A 552 12.55 -8.08 -11.52
CA ALA A 552 11.32 -8.83 -11.80
C ALA A 552 10.69 -8.44 -13.15
N SER A 553 10.67 -7.16 -13.49
CA SER A 553 10.17 -6.66 -14.77
C SER A 553 10.98 -7.22 -15.95
N LEU A 554 12.30 -7.22 -15.85
CA LEU A 554 13.19 -7.77 -16.88
C LEU A 554 13.01 -9.28 -17.04
N LEU A 555 12.85 -10.03 -15.94
CA LEU A 555 12.62 -11.48 -15.97
C LEU A 555 11.27 -11.82 -16.58
N SER A 556 10.24 -11.02 -16.30
CA SER A 556 8.88 -11.20 -16.85
C SER A 556 8.83 -10.85 -18.35
N GLY A 557 9.51 -9.79 -18.77
CA GLY A 557 9.57 -9.36 -20.18
C GLY A 557 10.27 -10.36 -21.10
N LYS A 558 11.35 -11.01 -20.64
CA LYS A 558 12.06 -12.04 -21.42
C LYS A 558 11.23 -13.31 -21.64
N ARG A 559 10.29 -13.66 -20.76
CA ARG A 559 9.42 -14.83 -20.91
C ARG A 559 8.17 -14.58 -21.74
N GLY A 560 7.72 -13.32 -21.85
CA GLY A 560 6.60 -12.92 -22.72
C GLY A 560 6.97 -12.80 -24.20
N GLY A 561 8.25 -12.67 -24.53
CA GLY A 561 8.76 -12.52 -25.90
C GLY A 561 9.04 -13.83 -26.66
N LEU A 562 8.80 -15.00 -26.06
CA LEU A 562 9.00 -16.32 -26.73
C LEU A 562 7.73 -16.88 -27.41
N GLY A 563 6.68 -16.07 -27.52
CA GLY A 563 5.40 -16.47 -28.14
C GLY A 563 4.85 -15.50 -29.19
N GLY A 564 5.68 -14.67 -29.79
CA GLY A 564 5.25 -13.69 -30.78
C GLY A 564 6.34 -13.40 -31.83
N GLU A 565 6.55 -14.31 -32.75
CA GLU A 565 6.91 -14.07 -34.14
C GLU A 565 5.79 -14.60 -35.02
#